data_b166423bb102ec27bb1a198a8529ea93
#
_entry.id   b166423bb102ec27bb1a198a8529ea93
#
_cell.length_a   1.000
_cell.length_b   1.000
_cell.length_c   1.000
_cell.angle_alpha   90.00
_cell.angle_beta   90.00
_cell.angle_gamma   90.00
#
_symmetry.space_group_name_H-M   'P 1'
#
loop_
_entity.id
_entity.type
_entity.pdbx_description
1 polymer ?
#
loop_
_entity_poly.entity_id
_entity_poly.type
_entity_poly.pdbx_seq_one_letter_code
_entity_poly.pdbx_strand_id
1 'polypeptide(L)'
;MHFAPRLTSAFACIVCAASLCAQNVPAPIPAAPLAPVEKASLPSGSITGTVICSDTHRPARGAMIIVSPLPSEDGKEQQNSSSGMSRVAMDGVYTAHNLQPGEYSVIAILPGYLSPFEDITAADMSDRSPARMRALIAPYGSVVVHAGSPATFDITLERGAAISGQVSYADGAPATQISIDFEDVNAKPVIGKSSRDNINVGAYLRQVFTHQSQSTDDQGHFRIAGIKPGSYRVAAVQASPSSPAQEGLESMIISPSDGAALHFYSGNTLHKKSAKVYDLRAGDELTGIDIVIPPAIFHRVHGTLTAKDGRPINIASLVLTDSSDDSTKFTASVSEDGVFDFPTVPNGTYKLAASGAKIVVVAGGTQPGVPFRYAPKHTTNVFADGDTSVVVKDSDLDDVALTLNEVPVPPDADKQNMPGGKY
;
A
#
# COMPACT_ATOMS: atom_id res chain seq x y z
N MET A 1 41.18 5.30 46.88
CA MET A 1 40.59 5.90 48.11
C MET A 1 39.19 6.40 47.77
N HIS A 2 38.24 5.81 48.45
CA HIS A 2 36.89 6.29 48.83
C HIS A 2 35.82 6.44 47.77
N PHE A 3 34.92 5.53 47.76
CA PHE A 3 33.61 5.28 48.39
C PHE A 3 32.45 5.71 47.50
N ALA A 4 31.70 4.70 47.07
CA ALA A 4 30.30 4.81 46.65
C ALA A 4 29.38 5.05 47.89
N PRO A 5 28.14 5.50 47.70
CA PRO A 5 27.06 4.70 48.22
C PRO A 5 25.88 4.48 47.28
N ARG A 6 25.32 3.32 47.45
CA ARG A 6 24.01 2.85 46.95
C ARG A 6 22.88 3.64 47.58
N LEU A 7 21.86 4.01 46.83
CA LEU A 7 20.55 4.38 47.37
C LEU A 7 19.48 3.40 46.83
N THR A 8 19.01 2.60 47.75
CA THR A 8 17.77 1.81 47.70
C THR A 8 16.59 2.75 47.92
N SER A 9 15.58 2.71 47.05
CA SER A 9 14.29 3.38 47.30
C SER A 9 13.18 2.37 47.42
N ALA A 10 12.57 2.39 48.59
CA ALA A 10 11.49 1.52 49.01
C ALA A 10 10.16 1.97 48.42
N PHE A 11 9.36 1.03 47.92
CA PHE A 11 7.95 1.23 47.58
C PHE A 11 7.12 1.12 48.86
N ALA A 12 6.40 2.18 49.21
CA ALA A 12 5.43 2.21 50.29
C ALA A 12 4.03 1.86 49.74
N CYS A 13 3.48 0.77 50.25
CA CYS A 13 2.04 0.44 50.10
C CYS A 13 1.20 1.37 50.96
N ILE A 14 0.23 2.04 50.35
CA ILE A 14 -0.85 2.70 51.07
C ILE A 14 -2.08 1.78 51.01
N VAL A 15 -2.41 1.20 52.16
CA VAL A 15 -3.64 0.48 52.42
C VAL A 15 -4.68 1.51 52.93
N CYS A 16 -5.74 1.77 52.19
CA CYS A 16 -6.92 2.50 52.67
C CYS A 16 -7.98 1.47 53.10
N ALA A 17 -8.19 1.43 54.39
CA ALA A 17 -9.33 0.74 55.00
C ALA A 17 -10.60 1.60 54.82
N ALA A 18 -11.65 1.07 54.19
CA ALA A 18 -12.99 1.61 54.19
C ALA A 18 -13.93 0.66 54.94
N SER A 19 -14.58 1.19 55.94
CA SER A 19 -15.41 0.54 56.93
C SER A 19 -16.72 -0.03 56.36
N LEU A 20 -17.12 -1.16 56.94
CA LEU A 20 -18.36 -1.90 56.71
C LEU A 20 -19.61 -1.03 57.00
N CYS A 21 -20.55 -1.02 56.06
CA CYS A 21 -21.97 -0.95 56.33
C CYS A 21 -22.61 -2.24 55.82
N ALA A 22 -22.98 -3.11 56.75
CA ALA A 22 -23.72 -4.33 56.45
C ALA A 22 -25.16 -4.00 56.14
N GLN A 23 -25.59 -4.21 54.88
CA GLN A 23 -27.00 -4.33 54.51
C GLN A 23 -27.25 -5.79 54.14
N ASN A 24 -28.19 -6.41 54.88
CA ASN A 24 -28.69 -7.75 54.61
C ASN A 24 -29.41 -7.77 53.25
N VAL A 25 -28.75 -8.24 52.23
CA VAL A 25 -29.35 -8.61 50.96
C VAL A 25 -29.44 -10.15 50.95
N PRO A 26 -30.62 -10.74 50.68
CA PRO A 26 -30.74 -12.18 50.58
C PRO A 26 -29.81 -12.70 49.45
N ALA A 27 -29.07 -13.75 49.75
CA ALA A 27 -28.13 -14.38 48.82
C ALA A 27 -28.85 -14.79 47.52
N PRO A 28 -28.29 -14.43 46.34
CA PRO A 28 -28.84 -14.92 45.08
C PRO A 28 -28.68 -16.44 45.05
N ILE A 29 -29.72 -17.15 44.68
CA ILE A 29 -29.74 -18.58 44.42
C ILE A 29 -28.61 -18.86 43.41
N PRO A 30 -27.64 -19.76 43.67
CA PRO A 30 -26.62 -20.10 42.71
C PRO A 30 -27.28 -20.63 41.43
N ALA A 31 -27.18 -19.92 40.36
CA ALA A 31 -27.56 -20.41 39.05
C ALA A 31 -26.69 -21.66 38.79
N ALA A 32 -27.32 -22.78 38.53
CA ALA A 32 -26.62 -23.97 38.09
C ALA A 32 -25.69 -23.61 36.90
N PRO A 33 -24.43 -24.06 36.90
CA PRO A 33 -23.56 -23.80 35.78
C PRO A 33 -24.23 -24.39 34.55
N LEU A 34 -24.57 -23.50 33.60
CA LEU A 34 -24.98 -23.91 32.27
C LEU A 34 -23.84 -24.79 31.74
N ALA A 35 -24.12 -26.10 31.54
CA ALA A 35 -23.19 -27.00 30.91
C ALA A 35 -22.72 -26.32 29.60
N PRO A 36 -21.41 -26.31 29.30
CA PRO A 36 -20.93 -25.79 28.03
C PRO A 36 -21.74 -26.48 26.93
N VAL A 37 -22.47 -25.71 26.13
CA VAL A 37 -23.09 -26.24 24.92
C VAL A 37 -21.91 -26.64 24.05
N GLU A 38 -21.60 -27.92 24.06
CA GLU A 38 -20.62 -28.55 23.20
C GLU A 38 -21.11 -28.33 21.77
N LYS A 39 -20.58 -27.29 21.12
CA LYS A 39 -20.89 -26.97 19.75
C LYS A 39 -20.39 -28.18 18.97
N ALA A 40 -21.30 -29.05 18.55
CA ALA A 40 -20.99 -30.23 17.78
C ALA A 40 -20.05 -29.80 16.63
N SER A 41 -18.77 -30.17 16.71
CA SER A 41 -17.82 -29.88 15.65
C SER A 41 -18.28 -30.65 14.42
N LEU A 42 -18.62 -29.90 13.36
CA LEU A 42 -18.90 -30.53 12.08
C LEU A 42 -17.68 -31.34 11.66
N PRO A 43 -17.85 -32.58 11.15
CA PRO A 43 -16.73 -33.40 10.73
C PRO A 43 -15.90 -32.66 9.68
N SER A 44 -14.62 -32.47 10.00
CA SER A 44 -13.66 -31.77 9.15
C SER A 44 -12.92 -32.73 8.22
N GLY A 45 -12.41 -32.22 7.12
CA GLY A 45 -11.49 -32.92 6.22
C GLY A 45 -10.10 -32.30 6.25
N SER A 46 -9.26 -32.74 5.34
CA SER A 46 -7.90 -32.19 5.16
C SER A 46 -7.52 -32.14 3.68
N ILE A 47 -6.55 -31.28 3.36
CA ILE A 47 -5.88 -31.26 2.06
C ILE A 47 -4.42 -31.61 2.29
N THR A 48 -3.90 -32.56 1.53
CA THR A 48 -2.48 -32.89 1.50
C THR A 48 -1.97 -32.82 0.06
N GLY A 49 -0.67 -32.69 -0.14
CA GLY A 49 -0.06 -32.69 -1.46
C GLY A 49 1.42 -32.42 -1.41
N THR A 50 2.03 -32.46 -2.57
CA THR A 50 3.45 -32.18 -2.76
C THR A 50 3.64 -30.82 -3.46
N VAL A 51 4.71 -30.12 -3.08
CA VAL A 51 5.11 -28.87 -3.77
C VAL A 51 6.53 -29.05 -4.27
N ILE A 52 6.70 -28.87 -5.58
CA ILE A 52 7.99 -28.96 -6.25
C ILE A 52 8.35 -27.67 -6.97
N CYS A 53 9.64 -27.40 -7.11
CA CYS A 53 10.18 -26.31 -7.92
C CYS A 53 10.38 -26.79 -9.36
N SER A 54 9.87 -26.08 -10.36
CA SER A 54 9.93 -26.49 -11.77
C SER A 54 11.34 -26.53 -12.33
N ASP A 55 12.22 -25.61 -11.87
CA ASP A 55 13.61 -25.46 -12.33
C ASP A 55 14.54 -26.55 -11.81
N THR A 56 14.35 -26.97 -10.58
CA THR A 56 15.23 -27.94 -9.90
C THR A 56 14.63 -29.34 -9.77
N HIS A 57 13.33 -29.49 -9.99
CA HIS A 57 12.54 -30.70 -9.73
C HIS A 57 12.68 -31.22 -8.30
N ARG A 58 12.98 -30.31 -7.34
CA ARG A 58 13.16 -30.62 -5.93
C ARG A 58 12.01 -30.09 -5.10
N PRO A 59 11.80 -30.68 -3.89
CA PRO A 59 10.82 -30.19 -2.93
C PRO A 59 10.96 -28.69 -2.64
N ALA A 60 9.86 -27.96 -2.67
CA ALA A 60 9.77 -26.53 -2.33
C ALA A 60 9.74 -26.33 -0.81
N ARG A 61 10.82 -26.71 -0.14
CA ARG A 61 10.94 -26.74 1.33
C ARG A 61 10.67 -25.38 1.95
N GLY A 62 9.80 -25.35 2.96
CA GLY A 62 9.46 -24.13 3.68
C GLY A 62 8.51 -23.20 2.96
N ALA A 63 8.04 -23.54 1.74
CA ALA A 63 7.02 -22.77 1.07
C ALA A 63 5.79 -22.60 1.96
N MET A 64 5.20 -21.40 1.95
CA MET A 64 3.96 -21.11 2.65
C MET A 64 2.78 -21.59 1.81
N ILE A 65 1.93 -22.38 2.40
CA ILE A 65 0.66 -22.81 1.80
C ILE A 65 -0.47 -21.99 2.39
N ILE A 66 -1.30 -21.43 1.53
CA ILE A 66 -2.54 -20.72 1.90
C ILE A 66 -3.70 -21.50 1.27
N VAL A 67 -4.63 -21.89 2.14
CA VAL A 67 -5.85 -22.57 1.75
C VAL A 67 -7.03 -21.64 2.03
N SER A 68 -7.78 -21.30 0.99
CA SER A 68 -8.91 -20.37 1.10
C SER A 68 -10.18 -21.01 0.52
N PRO A 69 -11.31 -20.95 1.22
CA PRO A 69 -12.56 -21.45 0.71
C PRO A 69 -13.00 -20.63 -0.50
N LEU A 70 -13.51 -21.30 -1.53
CA LEU A 70 -14.14 -20.64 -2.65
C LEU A 70 -15.61 -20.35 -2.33
N PRO A 71 -16.14 -19.18 -2.72
CA PRO A 71 -17.56 -18.88 -2.54
C PRO A 71 -18.41 -19.94 -3.23
N SER A 72 -19.51 -20.36 -2.62
CA SER A 72 -20.44 -21.29 -3.25
C SER A 72 -21.15 -20.63 -4.45
N GLU A 73 -21.53 -21.43 -5.46
CA GLU A 73 -22.27 -20.91 -6.62
C GLU A 73 -23.62 -20.29 -6.25
N ASP A 74 -24.24 -20.79 -5.18
CA ASP A 74 -25.53 -20.30 -4.68
C ASP A 74 -25.42 -18.97 -3.92
N GLY A 75 -24.25 -18.36 -3.83
CA GLY A 75 -24.02 -17.10 -3.07
C GLY A 75 -24.20 -17.24 -1.56
N LYS A 76 -24.41 -18.44 -1.04
CA LYS A 76 -24.44 -18.70 0.40
C LYS A 76 -23.00 -18.68 0.89
N GLU A 77 -22.66 -17.69 1.74
CA GLU A 77 -21.40 -17.75 2.46
C GLU A 77 -21.35 -19.07 3.23
N GLN A 78 -20.27 -19.82 3.07
CA GLN A 78 -19.98 -20.96 3.92
C GLN A 78 -19.72 -20.40 5.33
N GLN A 79 -20.76 -20.27 6.13
CA GLN A 79 -20.77 -19.60 7.45
C GLN A 79 -19.73 -20.11 8.44
N ASN A 80 -19.03 -21.21 8.14
CA ASN A 80 -18.01 -21.83 9.00
C ASN A 80 -16.74 -22.20 8.24
N SER A 81 -16.50 -21.69 7.04
CA SER A 81 -15.28 -22.01 6.30
C SER A 81 -14.06 -21.36 6.95
N SER A 82 -13.10 -22.18 7.36
CA SER A 82 -11.82 -21.72 7.88
C SER A 82 -10.78 -21.65 6.77
N SER A 83 -10.14 -20.50 6.61
CA SER A 83 -8.89 -20.41 5.86
C SER A 83 -7.78 -21.12 6.66
N GLY A 84 -6.93 -21.87 5.97
CA GLY A 84 -5.81 -22.58 6.58
C GLY A 84 -4.48 -22.04 6.06
N MET A 85 -3.47 -22.05 6.93
CA MET A 85 -2.07 -21.80 6.55
C MET A 85 -1.22 -23.00 7.00
N SER A 86 -0.30 -23.43 6.16
CA SER A 86 0.61 -24.54 6.43
C SER A 86 1.98 -24.24 5.81
N ARG A 87 2.98 -25.02 6.13
CA ARG A 87 4.30 -24.96 5.51
C ARG A 87 4.65 -26.30 4.88
N VAL A 88 5.31 -26.23 3.74
CA VAL A 88 5.87 -27.41 3.07
C VAL A 88 7.01 -27.96 3.90
N ALA A 89 6.93 -29.25 4.23
CA ALA A 89 7.95 -29.97 5.00
C ALA A 89 9.23 -30.22 4.18
N MET A 90 10.22 -30.85 4.80
CA MET A 90 11.53 -31.11 4.17
C MET A 90 11.47 -32.10 3.01
N ASP A 91 10.47 -32.97 2.99
CA ASP A 91 10.19 -33.94 1.92
C ASP A 91 9.34 -33.35 0.78
N GLY A 92 8.85 -32.13 0.93
CA GLY A 92 7.99 -31.46 -0.05
C GLY A 92 6.50 -31.63 0.19
N VAL A 93 6.11 -32.33 1.25
CA VAL A 93 4.71 -32.59 1.57
C VAL A 93 4.16 -31.43 2.42
N TYR A 94 2.91 -31.08 2.20
CA TYR A 94 2.13 -30.21 3.10
C TYR A 94 0.82 -30.87 3.49
N THR A 95 0.25 -30.45 4.60
CA THR A 95 -1.09 -30.84 5.02
C THR A 95 -1.79 -29.65 5.70
N ALA A 96 -2.99 -29.36 5.26
CA ALA A 96 -3.91 -28.43 5.90
C ALA A 96 -5.05 -29.23 6.55
N HIS A 97 -5.17 -29.10 7.87
CA HIS A 97 -6.15 -29.84 8.66
C HIS A 97 -7.36 -28.99 9.04
N ASN A 98 -8.38 -29.65 9.59
CA ASN A 98 -9.58 -29.00 10.16
C ASN A 98 -10.37 -28.13 9.17
N LEU A 99 -10.40 -28.54 7.90
CA LEU A 99 -11.15 -27.85 6.85
C LEU A 99 -12.59 -28.36 6.84
N GLN A 100 -13.54 -27.43 6.76
CA GLN A 100 -14.94 -27.80 6.57
C GLN A 100 -15.15 -28.37 5.16
N PRO A 101 -16.14 -29.27 4.94
CA PRO A 101 -16.48 -29.72 3.59
C PRO A 101 -16.80 -28.56 2.68
N GLY A 102 -16.21 -28.54 1.49
CA GLY A 102 -16.36 -27.46 0.52
C GLY A 102 -15.26 -27.44 -0.52
N GLU A 103 -15.30 -26.46 -1.40
CA GLU A 103 -14.29 -26.26 -2.42
C GLU A 103 -13.29 -25.18 -1.98
N TYR A 104 -12.01 -25.45 -2.20
CA TYR A 104 -10.91 -24.61 -1.74
C TYR A 104 -9.92 -24.31 -2.87
N SER A 105 -9.38 -23.11 -2.89
CA SER A 105 -8.13 -22.80 -3.59
C SER A 105 -6.95 -23.08 -2.68
N VAL A 106 -5.86 -23.57 -3.27
CA VAL A 106 -4.61 -23.84 -2.56
C VAL A 106 -3.49 -23.15 -3.33
N ILE A 107 -2.78 -22.25 -2.68
CA ILE A 107 -1.63 -21.57 -3.27
C ILE A 107 -0.38 -21.79 -2.44
N ALA A 108 0.77 -21.84 -3.12
CA ALA A 108 2.07 -21.93 -2.48
C ALA A 108 2.89 -20.67 -2.79
N ILE A 109 3.59 -20.15 -1.80
CA ILE A 109 4.45 -18.96 -1.91
C ILE A 109 5.84 -19.32 -1.41
N LEU A 110 6.86 -19.09 -2.26
CA LEU A 110 8.28 -19.33 -1.94
C LEU A 110 9.13 -18.17 -2.50
N PRO A 111 10.11 -17.66 -1.74
CA PRO A 111 11.03 -16.63 -2.24
C PRO A 111 11.71 -17.03 -3.55
N GLY A 112 11.70 -16.13 -4.53
CA GLY A 112 12.31 -16.36 -5.85
C GLY A 112 11.45 -17.13 -6.84
N TYR A 113 10.23 -17.54 -6.45
CA TYR A 113 9.26 -18.17 -7.34
C TYR A 113 8.07 -17.25 -7.58
N LEU A 114 7.38 -17.43 -8.69
CA LEU A 114 6.23 -16.62 -9.07
C LEU A 114 5.10 -16.84 -8.07
N SER A 115 4.46 -15.75 -7.67
CA SER A 115 3.21 -15.81 -6.94
C SER A 115 2.07 -16.12 -7.90
N PRO A 116 1.11 -16.95 -7.53
CA PRO A 116 -0.01 -17.29 -8.41
C PRO A 116 -0.91 -16.09 -8.77
N PHE A 117 -0.85 -14.99 -8.02
CA PHE A 117 -1.71 -13.82 -8.25
C PHE A 117 -0.99 -12.61 -8.85
N GLU A 118 0.09 -12.83 -9.60
CA GLU A 118 0.87 -11.75 -10.26
C GLU A 118 0.06 -10.92 -11.27
N ASP A 119 -1.01 -11.45 -11.83
CA ASP A 119 -1.88 -10.76 -12.79
C ASP A 119 -3.15 -10.17 -12.16
N ILE A 120 -3.31 -10.28 -10.83
CA ILE A 120 -4.49 -9.81 -10.10
C ILE A 120 -4.15 -8.50 -9.39
N THR A 121 -5.00 -7.50 -9.58
CA THR A 121 -4.91 -6.22 -8.88
C THR A 121 -5.92 -6.11 -7.74
N ALA A 122 -5.71 -5.17 -6.82
CA ALA A 122 -6.68 -4.87 -5.77
C ALA A 122 -8.05 -4.47 -6.35
N ALA A 123 -8.08 -3.82 -7.51
CA ALA A 123 -9.31 -3.51 -8.23
C ALA A 123 -10.07 -4.75 -8.67
N ASP A 124 -9.37 -5.80 -9.10
CA ASP A 124 -10.00 -7.08 -9.46
C ASP A 124 -10.65 -7.76 -8.26
N MET A 125 -10.09 -7.54 -7.07
CA MET A 125 -10.59 -8.05 -5.79
C MET A 125 -11.69 -7.17 -5.17
N SER A 126 -12.00 -6.01 -5.75
CA SER A 126 -13.04 -5.10 -5.24
C SER A 126 -14.45 -5.64 -5.43
N ASP A 127 -14.69 -6.33 -6.54
CA ASP A 127 -15.93 -7.09 -6.77
C ASP A 127 -15.83 -8.47 -6.11
N ARG A 128 -16.42 -8.59 -4.93
CA ARG A 128 -16.44 -9.83 -4.14
C ARG A 128 -17.59 -10.77 -4.51
N SER A 129 -18.24 -10.55 -5.66
CA SER A 129 -19.29 -11.48 -6.11
C SER A 129 -18.72 -12.90 -6.28
N PRO A 130 -19.47 -13.95 -5.91
CA PRO A 130 -19.00 -15.34 -6.01
C PRO A 130 -18.51 -15.72 -7.40
N ALA A 131 -19.22 -15.28 -8.43
CA ALA A 131 -18.87 -15.55 -9.82
C ALA A 131 -17.53 -14.91 -10.21
N ARG A 132 -17.29 -13.65 -9.80
CA ARG A 132 -16.03 -12.95 -10.10
C ARG A 132 -14.86 -13.59 -9.38
N MET A 133 -15.00 -13.89 -8.08
CA MET A 133 -13.97 -14.54 -7.28
C MET A 133 -13.59 -15.92 -7.82
N ARG A 134 -14.57 -16.73 -8.22
CA ARG A 134 -14.31 -18.01 -8.87
C ARG A 134 -13.58 -17.85 -10.19
N ALA A 135 -13.99 -16.90 -11.04
CA ALA A 135 -13.33 -16.63 -12.31
C ALA A 135 -11.86 -16.19 -12.15
N LEU A 136 -11.56 -15.40 -11.13
CA LEU A 136 -10.18 -14.98 -10.81
C LEU A 136 -9.30 -16.14 -10.36
N ILE A 137 -9.86 -17.09 -9.62
CA ILE A 137 -9.11 -18.20 -9.02
C ILE A 137 -9.05 -19.43 -9.93
N ALA A 138 -10.01 -19.59 -10.85
CA ALA A 138 -10.10 -20.75 -11.74
C ALA A 138 -8.78 -21.15 -12.44
N PRO A 139 -7.91 -20.22 -12.90
CA PRO A 139 -6.64 -20.60 -13.53
C PRO A 139 -5.67 -21.33 -12.60
N TYR A 140 -5.83 -21.21 -11.29
CA TYR A 140 -4.92 -21.79 -10.28
C TYR A 140 -5.39 -23.14 -9.75
N GLY A 141 -6.58 -23.57 -10.15
CA GLY A 141 -7.18 -24.82 -9.72
C GLY A 141 -7.88 -24.73 -8.36
N SER A 142 -8.68 -25.74 -8.10
CA SER A 142 -9.39 -25.91 -6.82
C SER A 142 -9.45 -27.39 -6.43
N VAL A 143 -9.76 -27.63 -5.17
CA VAL A 143 -9.89 -28.97 -4.62
C VAL A 143 -11.14 -29.06 -3.73
N VAL A 144 -11.89 -30.16 -3.84
CA VAL A 144 -13.07 -30.39 -3.02
C VAL A 144 -12.69 -31.21 -1.80
N VAL A 145 -13.02 -30.71 -0.63
CA VAL A 145 -12.82 -31.38 0.67
C VAL A 145 -14.12 -32.02 1.11
N HIS A 146 -14.06 -33.29 1.45
CA HIS A 146 -15.16 -34.06 2.03
C HIS A 146 -14.91 -34.33 3.52
N ALA A 147 -15.97 -34.45 4.29
CA ALA A 147 -15.88 -34.77 5.70
C ALA A 147 -15.17 -36.11 5.94
N GLY A 148 -14.17 -36.13 6.82
CA GLY A 148 -13.45 -37.34 7.23
C GLY A 148 -12.50 -37.93 6.18
N SER A 149 -12.30 -37.29 5.04
CA SER A 149 -11.45 -37.81 3.96
C SER A 149 -10.37 -36.78 3.60
N PRO A 150 -9.10 -37.20 3.39
CA PRO A 150 -8.08 -36.34 2.83
C PRO A 150 -8.33 -36.11 1.35
N ALA A 151 -8.22 -34.85 0.90
CA ALA A 151 -8.15 -34.49 -0.52
C ALA A 151 -6.68 -34.26 -0.90
N THR A 152 -6.32 -34.47 -2.17
CA THR A 152 -4.94 -34.29 -2.64
C THR A 152 -4.88 -33.15 -3.66
N PHE A 153 -3.86 -32.28 -3.51
CA PHE A 153 -3.61 -31.19 -4.45
C PHE A 153 -2.10 -30.93 -4.53
N ASP A 154 -1.47 -31.25 -5.66
CA ASP A 154 -0.04 -31.04 -5.91
C ASP A 154 0.20 -29.69 -6.60
N ILE A 155 1.32 -29.03 -6.29
CA ILE A 155 1.66 -27.70 -6.78
C ILE A 155 3.07 -27.71 -7.39
N THR A 156 3.22 -27.11 -8.56
CA THR A 156 4.52 -26.82 -9.15
C THR A 156 4.75 -25.31 -9.14
N LEU A 157 5.85 -24.88 -8.52
CA LEU A 157 6.24 -23.48 -8.45
C LEU A 157 7.19 -23.13 -9.60
N GLU A 158 6.90 -22.07 -10.32
CA GLU A 158 7.74 -21.58 -11.40
C GLU A 158 8.76 -20.56 -10.92
N ARG A 159 10.03 -20.71 -11.34
CA ARG A 159 11.10 -19.79 -11.01
C ARG A 159 10.84 -18.44 -11.67
N GLY A 160 10.78 -17.36 -10.88
CA GLY A 160 10.78 -15.99 -11.37
C GLY A 160 12.18 -15.49 -11.67
N ALA A 161 12.26 -14.34 -12.34
CA ALA A 161 13.52 -13.62 -12.48
C ALA A 161 13.89 -12.91 -11.16
N ALA A 162 15.14 -12.48 -11.07
CA ALA A 162 15.60 -11.61 -9.98
C ALA A 162 16.46 -10.47 -10.52
N ILE A 163 16.38 -9.33 -9.82
CA ILE A 163 17.19 -8.14 -10.05
C ILE A 163 17.94 -7.78 -8.79
N SER A 164 19.14 -7.25 -8.91
CA SER A 164 19.92 -6.74 -7.79
C SER A 164 20.86 -5.62 -8.22
N GLY A 165 21.18 -4.75 -7.26
CA GLY A 165 22.05 -3.62 -7.49
C GLY A 165 22.28 -2.84 -6.21
N GLN A 166 22.79 -1.63 -6.36
CA GLN A 166 23.08 -0.72 -5.27
C GLN A 166 22.52 0.67 -5.57
N VAL A 167 21.98 1.32 -4.54
CA VAL A 167 21.62 2.73 -4.60
C VAL A 167 22.58 3.51 -3.70
N SER A 168 23.19 4.54 -4.27
CA SER A 168 24.10 5.44 -3.54
C SER A 168 23.78 6.90 -3.80
N TYR A 169 24.20 7.76 -2.93
CA TYR A 169 24.24 9.19 -3.20
C TYR A 169 25.46 9.53 -4.05
N ALA A 170 25.47 10.69 -4.72
CA ALA A 170 26.57 11.08 -5.60
C ALA A 170 27.92 11.30 -4.88
N ASP A 171 27.91 11.46 -3.57
CA ASP A 171 29.13 11.49 -2.73
C ASP A 171 29.67 10.09 -2.39
N GLY A 172 29.00 9.04 -2.88
CA GLY A 172 29.36 7.64 -2.66
C GLY A 172 28.77 7.03 -1.38
N ALA A 173 28.03 7.79 -0.57
CA ALA A 173 27.38 7.24 0.60
C ALA A 173 26.23 6.29 0.19
N PRO A 174 26.01 5.16 0.91
CA PRO A 174 24.90 4.26 0.61
C PRO A 174 23.56 4.93 0.89
N ALA A 175 22.61 4.75 -0.02
CA ALA A 175 21.24 5.22 0.17
C ALA A 175 20.40 4.10 0.82
N THR A 176 20.17 4.22 2.13
CA THR A 176 19.54 3.19 2.95
C THR A 176 18.03 3.35 3.02
N GLN A 177 17.30 2.23 3.11
CA GLN A 177 15.82 2.21 3.22
C GLN A 177 15.09 2.92 2.06
N ILE A 178 15.73 3.04 0.92
CA ILE A 178 15.11 3.57 -0.30
C ILE A 178 14.26 2.46 -0.93
N SER A 179 13.01 2.76 -1.19
CA SER A 179 12.12 1.83 -1.89
C SER A 179 12.56 1.63 -3.33
N ILE A 180 12.51 0.40 -3.81
CA ILE A 180 12.80 0.05 -5.20
C ILE A 180 11.49 -0.27 -5.90
N ASP A 181 11.18 0.50 -6.91
CA ASP A 181 10.06 0.26 -7.80
C ASP A 181 10.55 -0.39 -9.10
N PHE A 182 9.79 -1.34 -9.61
CA PHE A 182 10.02 -1.95 -10.92
C PHE A 182 8.69 -1.98 -11.68
N GLU A 183 8.65 -1.26 -12.77
CA GLU A 183 7.47 -1.06 -13.58
C GLU A 183 7.53 -1.90 -14.84
N ASP A 184 6.52 -2.72 -15.08
CA ASP A 184 6.35 -3.39 -16.38
C ASP A 184 6.00 -2.35 -17.45
N VAL A 185 6.88 -2.24 -18.44
CA VAL A 185 6.75 -1.29 -19.57
C VAL A 185 5.47 -1.54 -20.39
N ASN A 186 5.00 -2.78 -20.40
CA ASN A 186 3.82 -3.23 -21.15
C ASN A 186 2.53 -3.26 -20.30
N ALA A 187 2.63 -2.92 -19.01
CA ALA A 187 1.46 -2.85 -18.15
C ALA A 187 0.45 -1.83 -18.70
N LYS A 188 -0.79 -2.25 -18.85
CA LYS A 188 -1.85 -1.33 -19.28
C LYS A 188 -2.20 -0.39 -18.13
N PRO A 189 -2.15 0.93 -18.36
CA PRO A 189 -2.57 1.87 -17.32
C PRO A 189 -4.05 1.66 -16.99
N VAL A 190 -4.37 1.53 -15.71
CA VAL A 190 -5.75 1.42 -15.23
C VAL A 190 -6.32 2.83 -15.14
N ILE A 191 -7.00 3.25 -16.19
CA ILE A 191 -7.55 4.61 -16.31
C ILE A 191 -8.72 4.79 -15.32
N GLY A 192 -8.71 5.86 -14.54
CA GLY A 192 -9.83 6.29 -13.70
C GLY A 192 -9.99 5.57 -12.36
N LYS A 193 -9.00 4.80 -11.95
CA LYS A 193 -8.96 4.13 -10.63
C LYS A 193 -7.91 4.78 -9.72
N SER A 194 -8.10 4.64 -8.41
CA SER A 194 -7.15 5.15 -7.43
C SER A 194 -5.84 4.34 -7.47
N SER A 195 -4.75 4.90 -6.93
CA SER A 195 -3.46 4.19 -6.80
C SER A 195 -3.61 2.87 -6.05
N ARG A 196 -4.55 2.80 -5.10
CA ARG A 196 -4.86 1.57 -4.35
C ARG A 196 -5.38 0.44 -5.24
N ASP A 197 -6.13 0.78 -6.28
CA ASP A 197 -6.71 -0.20 -7.20
C ASP A 197 -5.65 -0.90 -8.06
N ASN A 198 -4.49 -0.28 -8.22
CA ASN A 198 -3.36 -0.80 -9.02
C ASN A 198 -2.40 -1.69 -8.23
N ILE A 199 -2.63 -1.90 -6.92
CA ILE A 199 -1.77 -2.77 -6.12
C ILE A 199 -1.84 -4.19 -6.68
N ASN A 200 -0.68 -4.75 -7.06
CA ASN A 200 -0.55 -6.13 -7.49
C ASN A 200 -0.67 -7.07 -6.29
N VAL A 201 -1.66 -7.96 -6.30
CA VAL A 201 -1.95 -8.86 -5.18
C VAL A 201 -0.84 -9.88 -4.99
N GLY A 202 -0.26 -10.40 -6.08
CA GLY A 202 0.85 -11.35 -6.00
C GLY A 202 2.12 -10.74 -5.40
N ALA A 203 2.47 -9.52 -5.83
CA ALA A 203 3.59 -8.79 -5.25
C ALA A 203 3.38 -8.51 -3.75
N TYR A 204 2.17 -8.10 -3.36
CA TYR A 204 1.81 -7.90 -1.97
C TYR A 204 1.94 -9.18 -1.13
N LEU A 205 1.38 -10.30 -1.60
CA LEU A 205 1.47 -11.58 -0.92
C LEU A 205 2.93 -12.04 -0.80
N ARG A 206 3.73 -11.88 -1.85
CA ARG A 206 5.15 -12.17 -1.81
C ARG A 206 5.85 -11.36 -0.73
N GLN A 207 5.66 -10.05 -0.68
CA GLN A 207 6.25 -9.18 0.33
C GLN A 207 5.87 -9.61 1.76
N VAL A 208 4.59 -9.85 2.01
CA VAL A 208 4.08 -10.24 3.35
C VAL A 208 4.60 -11.60 3.80
N PHE A 209 4.57 -12.60 2.92
CA PHE A 209 4.84 -13.98 3.32
C PHE A 209 6.30 -14.42 3.12
N THR A 210 7.07 -13.71 2.31
CA THR A 210 8.49 -14.03 2.10
C THR A 210 9.43 -13.10 2.84
N HIS A 211 8.91 -12.04 3.48
CA HIS A 211 9.68 -10.98 4.12
C HIS A 211 10.73 -10.35 3.19
N GLN A 212 10.49 -10.41 1.88
CA GLN A 212 11.35 -9.73 0.91
C GLN A 212 11.12 -8.23 1.00
N SER A 213 12.16 -7.51 1.44
CA SER A 213 12.15 -6.06 1.38
C SER A 213 12.26 -5.61 -0.08
N GLN A 214 11.42 -4.67 -0.47
CA GLN A 214 11.56 -3.92 -1.71
C GLN A 214 12.31 -2.60 -1.46
N SER A 215 13.18 -2.56 -0.46
CA SER A 215 14.00 -1.41 -0.13
C SER A 215 15.44 -1.82 0.03
N THR A 216 16.33 -0.83 -0.09
CA THR A 216 17.76 -1.02 0.13
C THR A 216 18.08 -1.33 1.59
N ASP A 217 19.13 -2.12 1.80
CA ASP A 217 19.71 -2.42 3.10
C ASP A 217 20.58 -1.26 3.64
N ASP A 218 21.30 -1.50 4.72
CA ASP A 218 22.19 -0.54 5.37
C ASP A 218 23.45 -0.19 4.55
N GLN A 219 23.72 -0.92 3.48
CA GLN A 219 24.80 -0.66 2.53
C GLN A 219 24.27 -0.17 1.16
N GLY A 220 22.97 0.11 1.07
CA GLY A 220 22.34 0.54 -0.16
C GLY A 220 22.08 -0.58 -1.17
N HIS A 221 22.31 -1.85 -0.83
CA HIS A 221 22.04 -2.96 -1.74
C HIS A 221 20.58 -3.35 -1.72
N PHE A 222 20.11 -3.81 -2.87
CA PHE A 222 18.78 -4.41 -2.99
C PHE A 222 18.83 -5.70 -3.81
N ARG A 223 17.88 -6.60 -3.52
CA ARG A 223 17.60 -7.78 -4.33
C ARG A 223 16.10 -8.10 -4.29
N ILE A 224 15.49 -8.12 -5.46
CA ILE A 224 14.09 -8.47 -5.65
C ILE A 224 14.02 -9.70 -6.54
N ALA A 225 13.32 -10.73 -6.11
CA ALA A 225 13.24 -12.01 -6.81
C ALA A 225 11.78 -12.50 -6.91
N GLY A 226 11.51 -13.44 -7.79
CA GLY A 226 10.16 -13.89 -8.10
C GLY A 226 9.44 -12.92 -9.02
N ILE A 227 10.17 -12.23 -9.89
CA ILE A 227 9.62 -11.30 -10.86
C ILE A 227 9.14 -12.09 -12.08
N LYS A 228 7.94 -11.79 -12.56
CA LYS A 228 7.39 -12.35 -13.80
C LYS A 228 8.26 -11.97 -15.00
N PRO A 229 8.43 -12.85 -16.00
CA PRO A 229 9.07 -12.49 -17.26
C PRO A 229 8.37 -11.27 -17.90
N GLY A 230 9.17 -10.31 -18.38
CA GLY A 230 8.68 -9.07 -18.97
C GLY A 230 9.78 -8.03 -19.16
N SER A 231 9.39 -6.83 -19.59
CA SER A 231 10.31 -5.70 -19.79
C SER A 231 10.04 -4.66 -18.69
N TYR A 232 11.07 -4.32 -17.92
CA TYR A 232 10.93 -3.52 -16.71
C TYR A 232 11.83 -2.29 -16.70
N ARG A 233 11.32 -1.20 -16.14
CA ARG A 233 12.11 -0.08 -15.63
C ARG A 233 12.31 -0.25 -14.14
N VAL A 234 13.50 0.10 -13.66
CA VAL A 234 13.82 0.04 -12.23
C VAL A 234 14.12 1.46 -11.73
N ALA A 235 13.52 1.83 -10.62
CA ALA A 235 13.71 3.12 -9.99
C ALA A 235 13.91 2.99 -8.48
N ALA A 236 14.80 3.82 -7.95
CA ALA A 236 14.84 4.13 -6.53
C ALA A 236 13.82 5.23 -6.24
N VAL A 237 12.96 5.01 -5.24
CA VAL A 237 11.86 5.91 -4.93
C VAL A 237 12.05 6.52 -3.55
N GLN A 238 12.16 7.83 -3.54
CA GLN A 238 12.27 8.60 -2.31
C GLN A 238 10.96 9.35 -2.06
N ALA A 239 10.33 9.10 -0.91
CA ALA A 239 9.16 9.85 -0.50
C ALA A 239 9.50 11.35 -0.36
N SER A 240 8.65 12.22 -0.88
CA SER A 240 8.79 13.65 -0.65
C SER A 240 8.51 13.99 0.81
N PRO A 241 9.30 14.88 1.43
CA PRO A 241 9.07 15.33 2.81
C PRO A 241 7.70 15.96 3.05
N SER A 242 7.03 16.42 1.99
CA SER A 242 5.69 17.01 2.05
C SER A 242 4.55 16.00 1.98
N SER A 243 4.83 14.74 1.75
CA SER A 243 3.79 13.71 1.89
C SER A 243 3.34 13.71 3.34
N PRO A 244 2.08 14.09 3.65
CA PRO A 244 1.59 13.93 5.00
C PRO A 244 1.77 12.46 5.37
N ALA A 245 2.53 12.18 6.43
CA ALA A 245 2.65 10.85 6.96
C ALA A 245 1.23 10.34 7.20
N GLN A 246 0.79 9.37 6.43
CA GLN A 246 -0.46 8.69 6.70
C GLN A 246 -0.22 7.89 7.97
N GLU A 247 -0.70 8.42 9.10
CA GLU A 247 -0.63 7.75 10.38
C GLU A 247 -1.54 6.52 10.32
N GLY A 248 -0.93 5.33 10.37
CA GLY A 248 -1.66 4.07 10.46
C GLY A 248 -0.94 2.89 9.80
N LEU A 249 -1.39 1.69 10.14
CA LEU A 249 -0.88 0.44 9.55
C LEU A 249 -1.00 0.41 8.01
N GLU A 250 -1.93 1.18 7.45
CA GLU A 250 -2.13 1.29 6.00
C GLU A 250 -0.96 1.99 5.29
N SER A 251 -0.20 2.85 5.98
CA SER A 251 0.96 3.54 5.41
C SER A 251 2.14 2.59 5.15
N MET A 252 2.18 1.46 5.82
CA MET A 252 3.23 0.45 5.62
C MET A 252 3.01 -0.40 4.36
N ILE A 253 1.80 -0.39 3.81
CA ILE A 253 1.37 -1.32 2.75
C ILE A 253 1.24 -0.61 1.40
N ILE A 254 1.12 0.71 1.41
CA ILE A 254 0.86 1.51 0.21
C ILE A 254 2.16 2.21 -0.19
N SER A 255 2.64 1.93 -1.40
CA SER A 255 3.66 2.77 -2.03
C SER A 255 3.28 4.23 -1.92
N PRO A 256 4.25 5.16 -1.77
CA PRO A 256 3.96 6.60 -1.72
C PRO A 256 3.00 6.94 -2.86
N SER A 257 1.90 7.59 -2.52
CA SER A 257 0.87 7.96 -3.48
C SER A 257 1.49 8.71 -4.65
N ASP A 258 1.05 8.38 -5.85
CA ASP A 258 1.44 9.04 -7.10
C ASP A 258 1.52 10.56 -6.93
N GLY A 259 2.68 11.13 -7.23
CA GLY A 259 2.92 12.56 -7.26
C GLY A 259 3.65 13.17 -6.07
N ALA A 260 3.88 12.43 -4.99
CA ALA A 260 4.66 12.90 -3.84
C ALA A 260 6.01 12.17 -3.68
N ALA A 261 6.42 11.38 -4.66
CA ALA A 261 7.65 10.62 -4.62
C ALA A 261 8.57 10.97 -5.80
N LEU A 262 9.87 11.05 -5.51
CA LEU A 262 10.90 11.23 -6.51
C LEU A 262 11.38 9.86 -7.00
N HIS A 263 11.36 9.66 -8.31
CA HIS A 263 11.84 8.45 -8.95
C HIS A 263 13.21 8.69 -9.59
N PHE A 264 14.20 7.95 -9.15
CA PHE A 264 15.54 7.94 -9.72
C PHE A 264 15.69 6.64 -10.51
N TYR A 265 15.57 6.74 -11.82
CA TYR A 265 15.61 5.55 -12.69
C TYR A 265 17.04 5.07 -12.92
N SER A 266 17.17 3.76 -13.10
CA SER A 266 18.41 3.17 -13.59
C SER A 266 18.80 3.77 -14.94
N GLY A 267 20.10 4.05 -15.11
CA GLY A 267 20.60 4.90 -16.18
C GLY A 267 20.79 6.36 -15.75
N ASN A 268 20.66 6.63 -14.44
CA ASN A 268 20.89 7.93 -13.81
C ASN A 268 20.03 9.07 -14.38
N THR A 269 18.75 8.83 -14.52
CA THR A 269 17.78 9.80 -15.02
C THR A 269 16.58 9.93 -14.09
N LEU A 270 16.00 11.14 -14.05
CA LEU A 270 14.72 11.41 -13.41
C LEU A 270 13.53 11.20 -14.37
N HIS A 271 13.81 11.06 -15.67
CA HIS A 271 12.77 10.94 -16.68
C HIS A 271 12.49 9.47 -17.02
N LYS A 272 11.25 9.05 -16.81
CA LYS A 272 10.78 7.70 -17.09
C LYS A 272 11.03 7.26 -18.53
N LYS A 273 10.83 8.19 -19.50
CA LYS A 273 11.02 7.89 -20.94
C LYS A 273 12.47 7.60 -21.30
N SER A 274 13.42 8.14 -20.55
CA SER A 274 14.86 7.94 -20.73
C SER A 274 15.43 6.80 -19.89
N ALA A 275 14.59 6.19 -19.04
CA ALA A 275 15.01 5.10 -18.16
C ALA A 275 15.40 3.86 -18.95
N LYS A 276 16.45 3.17 -18.48
CA LYS A 276 16.89 1.90 -19.06
C LYS A 276 15.81 0.83 -18.86
N VAL A 277 15.53 0.07 -19.91
CA VAL A 277 14.60 -1.05 -19.90
C VAL A 277 15.40 -2.35 -19.82
N TYR A 278 14.96 -3.27 -19.00
CA TYR A 278 15.55 -4.59 -18.79
C TYR A 278 14.53 -5.67 -19.17
N ASP A 279 14.93 -6.54 -20.10
CA ASP A 279 14.12 -7.70 -20.47
C ASP A 279 14.51 -8.88 -19.59
N LEU A 280 13.54 -9.40 -18.84
CA LEU A 280 13.71 -10.51 -17.90
C LEU A 280 13.00 -11.76 -18.39
N ARG A 281 13.68 -12.89 -18.33
CA ARG A 281 13.14 -14.23 -18.57
C ARG A 281 13.00 -15.00 -17.26
N ALA A 282 12.21 -16.06 -17.26
CA ALA A 282 12.10 -16.94 -16.11
C ALA A 282 13.49 -17.46 -15.69
N GLY A 283 13.82 -17.30 -14.42
CA GLY A 283 15.09 -17.73 -13.85
C GLY A 283 16.29 -16.81 -14.10
N ASP A 284 16.13 -15.70 -14.81
CA ASP A 284 17.22 -14.73 -15.01
C ASP A 284 17.65 -14.11 -13.66
N GLU A 285 18.96 -13.95 -13.46
CA GLU A 285 19.57 -13.24 -12.34
C GLU A 285 20.32 -12.02 -12.90
N LEU A 286 19.67 -10.86 -12.94
CA LEU A 286 20.24 -9.62 -13.43
C LEU A 286 20.85 -8.83 -12.27
N THR A 287 22.16 -8.61 -12.33
CA THR A 287 22.94 -7.91 -11.31
C THR A 287 23.51 -6.59 -11.82
N GLY A 288 23.94 -5.70 -10.92
CA GLY A 288 24.59 -4.44 -11.29
C GLY A 288 23.60 -3.40 -11.82
N ILE A 289 22.37 -3.40 -11.28
CA ILE A 289 21.42 -2.31 -11.51
C ILE A 289 21.73 -1.22 -10.50
N ASP A 290 22.75 -0.40 -10.79
CA ASP A 290 23.18 0.64 -9.89
C ASP A 290 22.46 1.96 -10.20
N ILE A 291 22.01 2.63 -9.15
CA ILE A 291 21.29 3.91 -9.23
C ILE A 291 22.02 4.91 -8.36
N VAL A 292 22.39 6.05 -8.94
CA VAL A 292 23.00 7.15 -8.21
C VAL A 292 21.98 8.26 -8.03
N ILE A 293 21.69 8.60 -6.77
CA ILE A 293 20.86 9.76 -6.43
C ILE A 293 21.74 11.01 -6.52
N PRO A 294 21.45 11.94 -7.44
CA PRO A 294 22.27 13.13 -7.64
C PRO A 294 22.25 14.02 -6.41
N PRO A 295 23.32 14.84 -6.16
CA PRO A 295 23.29 15.86 -5.14
C PRO A 295 22.20 16.88 -5.47
N ALA A 296 21.78 17.61 -4.44
CA ALA A 296 20.63 18.51 -4.45
C ALA A 296 20.56 19.47 -5.66
N ILE A 297 19.87 19.03 -6.69
CA ILE A 297 19.37 19.85 -7.79
C ILE A 297 17.89 20.18 -7.57
N PHE A 298 17.46 20.10 -6.31
CA PHE A 298 16.07 20.23 -5.91
C PHE A 298 15.84 21.58 -5.25
N HIS A 299 14.76 22.22 -5.70
CA HIS A 299 14.37 23.53 -5.23
C HIS A 299 12.91 23.51 -4.78
N ARG A 300 12.60 24.40 -3.87
CA ARG A 300 11.24 24.62 -3.43
C ARG A 300 10.49 25.45 -4.47
N VAL A 301 9.26 25.07 -4.78
CA VAL A 301 8.32 25.87 -5.57
C VAL A 301 7.14 26.20 -4.67
N HIS A 302 7.10 27.45 -4.22
CA HIS A 302 6.11 27.99 -3.32
C HIS A 302 5.30 29.07 -4.02
N GLY A 303 3.99 29.15 -3.70
CA GLY A 303 3.17 30.14 -4.36
C GLY A 303 1.75 30.23 -3.82
N THR A 304 0.92 30.98 -4.54
CA THR A 304 -0.47 31.24 -4.17
C THR A 304 -1.43 30.96 -5.32
N LEU A 305 -2.59 30.41 -4.98
CA LEU A 305 -3.72 30.18 -5.86
C LEU A 305 -4.85 31.13 -5.50
N THR A 306 -5.23 32.01 -6.41
CA THR A 306 -6.21 33.07 -6.16
C THR A 306 -7.27 33.15 -7.23
N ALA A 307 -8.44 33.70 -6.87
CA ALA A 307 -9.42 34.20 -7.82
C ALA A 307 -8.95 35.53 -8.43
N LYS A 308 -9.59 35.99 -9.54
CA LYS A 308 -9.26 37.28 -10.18
C LYS A 308 -9.43 38.49 -9.28
N ASP A 309 -10.28 38.42 -8.29
CA ASP A 309 -10.53 39.48 -7.31
C ASP A 309 -9.56 39.43 -6.10
N GLY A 310 -8.57 38.51 -6.13
CA GLY A 310 -7.57 38.37 -5.09
C GLY A 310 -7.99 37.48 -3.94
N ARG A 311 -9.20 36.92 -3.90
CA ARG A 311 -9.61 35.97 -2.85
C ARG A 311 -8.79 34.67 -2.95
N PRO A 312 -8.31 34.11 -1.83
CA PRO A 312 -7.61 32.83 -1.83
C PRO A 312 -8.57 31.68 -2.16
N ILE A 313 -8.11 30.76 -2.98
CA ILE A 313 -8.81 29.50 -3.28
C ILE A 313 -8.26 28.44 -2.34
N ASN A 314 -9.10 27.88 -1.47
CA ASN A 314 -8.68 27.03 -0.35
C ASN A 314 -8.89 25.53 -0.57
N ILE A 315 -9.40 25.11 -1.70
CA ILE A 315 -9.44 23.72 -2.15
C ILE A 315 -9.06 23.67 -3.63
N ALA A 316 -8.03 22.96 -3.97
CA ALA A 316 -7.66 22.59 -5.33
C ALA A 316 -6.66 21.43 -5.31
N SER A 317 -6.62 20.66 -6.37
CA SER A 317 -5.51 19.75 -6.67
C SER A 317 -4.55 20.46 -7.62
N LEU A 318 -3.29 20.54 -7.24
CA LEU A 318 -2.23 21.12 -8.05
C LEU A 318 -1.30 20.02 -8.56
N VAL A 319 -1.00 20.07 -9.84
CA VAL A 319 -0.09 19.13 -10.49
C VAL A 319 0.96 19.94 -11.25
N LEU A 320 2.22 19.69 -10.92
CA LEU A 320 3.38 20.22 -11.63
C LEU A 320 3.91 19.10 -12.53
N THR A 321 3.75 19.25 -13.84
CA THR A 321 4.13 18.25 -14.85
C THR A 321 5.39 18.70 -15.59
N ASP A 322 6.40 17.85 -15.68
CA ASP A 322 7.60 18.14 -16.47
C ASP A 322 7.25 18.28 -17.95
N SER A 323 7.70 19.37 -18.58
CA SER A 323 7.42 19.65 -20.00
C SER A 323 8.15 18.73 -20.97
N SER A 324 9.23 18.08 -20.52
CA SER A 324 10.02 17.12 -21.32
C SER A 324 9.53 15.68 -21.13
N ASP A 325 8.95 15.36 -19.98
CA ASP A 325 8.42 14.04 -19.65
C ASP A 325 7.11 14.15 -18.85
N ASP A 326 5.98 14.05 -19.53
CA ASP A 326 4.63 14.15 -18.97
C ASP A 326 4.29 13.04 -17.93
N SER A 327 5.13 12.02 -17.80
CA SER A 327 5.04 11.01 -16.75
C SER A 327 5.62 11.48 -15.42
N THR A 328 6.52 12.46 -15.44
CA THR A 328 7.11 13.06 -14.22
C THR A 328 6.20 14.16 -13.69
N LYS A 329 5.56 13.91 -12.56
CA LYS A 329 4.57 14.78 -11.94
C LYS A 329 4.80 14.91 -10.46
N PHE A 330 4.56 16.12 -9.95
CA PHE A 330 4.52 16.43 -8.53
C PHE A 330 3.14 16.94 -8.19
N THR A 331 2.59 16.56 -7.05
CA THR A 331 1.27 17.02 -6.62
C THR A 331 1.36 17.79 -5.32
N ALA A 332 0.52 18.79 -5.18
CA ALA A 332 0.33 19.54 -3.95
C ALA A 332 -1.14 19.88 -3.75
N SER A 333 -1.51 20.13 -2.50
CA SER A 333 -2.79 20.70 -2.13
C SER A 333 -2.60 22.14 -1.72
N VAL A 334 -3.66 22.95 -1.79
CA VAL A 334 -3.66 24.31 -1.26
C VAL A 334 -4.06 24.34 0.20
N SER A 335 -3.46 25.28 0.95
CA SER A 335 -3.87 25.61 2.33
C SER A 335 -5.17 26.42 2.35
N GLU A 336 -5.68 26.68 3.56
CA GLU A 336 -6.87 27.55 3.77
C GLU A 336 -6.67 28.96 3.22
N ASP A 337 -5.42 29.45 3.19
CA ASP A 337 -5.03 30.78 2.68
C ASP A 337 -4.68 30.76 1.19
N GLY A 338 -4.95 29.66 0.48
CA GLY A 338 -4.63 29.51 -0.93
C GLY A 338 -3.14 29.32 -1.25
N VAL A 339 -2.33 29.01 -0.24
CA VAL A 339 -0.88 28.78 -0.41
C VAL A 339 -0.62 27.34 -0.78
N PHE A 340 0.31 27.12 -1.70
CA PHE A 340 0.80 25.79 -2.06
C PHE A 340 2.32 25.69 -1.98
N ASP A 341 2.81 24.46 -1.83
CA ASP A 341 4.21 24.17 -1.67
C ASP A 341 4.59 22.84 -2.31
N PHE A 342 5.61 22.87 -3.17
CA PHE A 342 6.32 21.72 -3.70
C PHE A 342 7.76 21.79 -3.20
N PRO A 343 8.12 21.07 -2.12
CA PRO A 343 9.40 21.30 -1.43
C PRO A 343 10.62 20.76 -2.19
N THR A 344 10.42 19.88 -3.18
CA THR A 344 11.50 19.13 -3.80
C THR A 344 11.23 18.94 -5.28
N VAL A 345 11.52 19.96 -6.08
CA VAL A 345 11.34 19.98 -7.53
C VAL A 345 12.71 20.09 -8.20
N PRO A 346 13.06 19.17 -9.10
CA PRO A 346 14.32 19.26 -9.86
C PRO A 346 14.37 20.50 -10.75
N ASN A 347 15.58 20.91 -11.17
CA ASN A 347 15.74 21.88 -12.24
C ASN A 347 15.00 21.41 -13.49
N GLY A 348 14.21 22.28 -14.10
CA GLY A 348 13.42 21.93 -15.28
C GLY A 348 12.39 23.00 -15.66
N THR A 349 11.66 22.72 -16.72
CA THR A 349 10.50 23.51 -17.12
C THR A 349 9.24 22.69 -16.90
N TYR A 350 8.31 23.25 -16.18
CA TYR A 350 7.12 22.57 -15.72
C TYR A 350 5.85 23.30 -16.15
N LYS A 351 4.78 22.55 -16.29
CA LYS A 351 3.42 23.05 -16.38
C LYS A 351 2.74 22.85 -15.02
N LEU A 352 2.43 23.93 -14.31
CA LEU A 352 1.63 23.91 -13.10
C LEU A 352 0.15 24.01 -13.49
N ALA A 353 -0.63 23.00 -13.21
CA ALA A 353 -2.07 22.95 -13.46
C ALA A 353 -2.84 22.84 -12.15
N ALA A 354 -3.95 23.59 -12.07
CA ALA A 354 -4.91 23.51 -10.97
C ALA A 354 -6.23 22.94 -11.47
N SER A 355 -6.80 22.00 -10.72
CA SER A 355 -8.08 21.38 -11.05
C SER A 355 -8.95 21.21 -9.80
N GLY A 356 -10.28 21.12 -9.99
CA GLY A 356 -11.25 20.98 -8.91
C GLY A 356 -11.23 22.16 -7.92
N ALA A 357 -10.83 23.33 -8.38
CA ALA A 357 -10.64 24.52 -7.58
C ALA A 357 -11.96 25.10 -7.07
N LYS A 358 -12.04 25.33 -5.75
CA LYS A 358 -13.24 25.90 -5.10
C LYS A 358 -12.88 26.65 -3.83
N ILE A 359 -13.75 27.58 -3.43
CA ILE A 359 -13.74 28.18 -2.11
C ILE A 359 -14.83 27.48 -1.29
N VAL A 360 -14.44 26.97 -0.13
CA VAL A 360 -15.34 26.37 0.83
C VAL A 360 -15.27 27.11 2.17
N VAL A 361 -16.40 27.20 2.86
CA VAL A 361 -16.49 27.74 4.20
C VAL A 361 -16.97 26.63 5.14
N VAL A 362 -16.53 26.67 6.39
CA VAL A 362 -16.99 25.72 7.42
C VAL A 362 -18.45 26.04 7.76
N ALA A 363 -19.33 25.05 7.57
CA ALA A 363 -20.75 25.20 7.88
C ALA A 363 -20.92 25.35 9.41
N GLY A 364 -21.57 26.44 9.82
CA GLY A 364 -21.79 26.73 11.24
C GLY A 364 -20.62 27.39 11.99
N GLY A 365 -19.58 27.81 11.25
CA GLY A 365 -18.38 28.45 11.81
C GLY A 365 -17.32 27.45 12.31
N THR A 366 -16.13 27.98 12.61
CA THR A 366 -15.02 27.16 13.14
C THR A 366 -15.35 26.64 14.53
N GLN A 367 -15.33 25.30 14.68
CA GLN A 367 -15.51 24.63 15.97
C GLN A 367 -14.12 24.40 16.60
N PRO A 368 -13.90 24.82 17.87
CA PRO A 368 -12.62 24.54 18.54
C PRO A 368 -12.31 23.05 18.59
N GLY A 369 -11.10 22.67 18.15
CA GLY A 369 -10.61 21.29 18.18
C GLY A 369 -11.01 20.43 16.98
N VAL A 370 -11.78 20.93 16.02
CA VAL A 370 -12.06 20.23 14.76
C VAL A 370 -11.17 20.80 13.64
N PRO A 371 -10.20 20.04 13.13
CA PRO A 371 -9.38 20.48 12.00
C PRO A 371 -10.24 20.77 10.76
N PHE A 372 -9.87 21.79 9.98
CA PHE A 372 -10.57 22.21 8.75
C PHE A 372 -10.91 21.05 7.82
N ARG A 373 -9.99 20.10 7.65
CA ARG A 373 -10.19 18.92 6.78
C ARG A 373 -11.37 18.02 7.18
N TYR A 374 -11.76 18.03 8.48
CA TYR A 374 -12.86 17.20 9.01
C TYR A 374 -14.14 17.99 9.28
N ALA A 375 -14.11 19.31 9.17
CA ALA A 375 -15.27 20.14 9.39
C ALA A 375 -16.28 20.01 8.23
N PRO A 376 -17.58 20.03 8.48
CA PRO A 376 -18.59 20.16 7.43
C PRO A 376 -18.36 21.44 6.61
N LYS A 377 -18.37 21.33 5.30
CA LYS A 377 -18.03 22.44 4.39
C LYS A 377 -19.17 22.74 3.44
N HIS A 378 -19.33 24.01 3.12
CA HIS A 378 -20.23 24.51 2.08
C HIS A 378 -19.43 25.20 1.00
N THR A 379 -19.66 24.84 -0.26
CA THR A 379 -18.99 25.43 -1.43
C THR A 379 -19.65 26.77 -1.75
N THR A 380 -18.88 27.84 -1.70
CA THR A 380 -19.35 29.19 -2.06
C THR A 380 -19.04 29.55 -3.50
N ASN A 381 -17.89 29.13 -4.01
CA ASN A 381 -17.41 29.47 -5.37
C ASN A 381 -16.71 28.26 -5.97
N VAL A 382 -16.82 28.11 -7.28
CA VAL A 382 -16.15 27.09 -8.09
C VAL A 382 -15.37 27.80 -9.21
N PHE A 383 -14.24 27.24 -9.59
CA PHE A 383 -13.35 27.86 -10.58
C PHE A 383 -13.08 26.90 -11.72
N ALA A 384 -12.87 27.44 -12.90
CA ALA A 384 -12.41 26.70 -14.06
C ALA A 384 -10.97 26.22 -13.83
N ASP A 385 -10.62 25.06 -14.38
CA ASP A 385 -9.25 24.59 -14.41
C ASP A 385 -8.35 25.62 -15.11
N GLY A 386 -7.11 25.75 -14.67
CA GLY A 386 -6.15 26.66 -15.25
C GLY A 386 -4.73 26.18 -15.07
N ASP A 387 -3.83 26.74 -15.86
CA ASP A 387 -2.42 26.37 -15.80
C ASP A 387 -1.49 27.56 -16.07
N THR A 388 -0.22 27.38 -15.65
CA THR A 388 0.87 28.30 -15.93
C THR A 388 2.19 27.54 -16.11
N SER A 389 3.17 28.17 -16.77
CA SER A 389 4.51 27.61 -16.91
C SER A 389 5.38 28.06 -15.75
N VAL A 390 6.14 27.12 -15.18
CA VAL A 390 7.10 27.35 -14.09
C VAL A 390 8.48 26.86 -14.54
N VAL A 391 9.50 27.67 -14.38
CA VAL A 391 10.88 27.32 -14.70
C VAL A 391 11.69 27.33 -13.43
N VAL A 392 12.19 26.14 -13.02
CA VAL A 392 13.03 25.95 -11.84
C VAL A 392 14.49 25.90 -12.27
N LYS A 393 15.31 26.83 -11.74
CA LYS A 393 16.74 26.93 -12.03
C LYS A 393 17.49 27.33 -10.77
N ASP A 394 18.38 26.49 -10.32
CA ASP A 394 19.41 26.76 -9.31
C ASP A 394 19.00 27.57 -8.06
N SER A 395 17.69 27.77 -7.84
CA SER A 395 17.15 28.51 -6.68
C SER A 395 15.68 28.18 -6.45
N ASP A 396 15.24 28.36 -5.21
CA ASP A 396 13.85 28.27 -4.82
C ASP A 396 13.02 29.35 -5.49
N LEU A 397 11.75 29.04 -5.73
CA LEU A 397 10.74 29.95 -6.27
C LEU A 397 9.67 30.19 -5.20
N ASP A 398 9.64 31.41 -4.66
CA ASP A 398 8.75 31.75 -3.54
C ASP A 398 7.47 32.49 -3.95
N ASP A 399 7.40 33.02 -5.18
CA ASP A 399 6.34 33.93 -5.62
C ASP A 399 5.56 33.39 -6.85
N VAL A 400 5.33 32.09 -6.93
CA VAL A 400 4.56 31.53 -8.05
C VAL A 400 3.09 31.82 -7.84
N ALA A 401 2.47 32.58 -8.77
CA ALA A 401 1.07 32.92 -8.70
C ALA A 401 0.25 32.24 -9.81
N LEU A 402 -0.85 31.62 -9.42
CA LEU A 402 -1.84 31.07 -10.34
C LEU A 402 -3.22 31.68 -10.05
N THR A 403 -3.82 32.33 -11.05
CA THR A 403 -5.12 32.97 -10.90
C THR A 403 -6.16 32.25 -11.76
N LEU A 404 -7.31 31.92 -11.19
CA LEU A 404 -8.38 31.20 -11.86
C LEU A 404 -9.64 32.04 -12.07
N ASN A 405 -10.39 31.65 -13.09
CA ASN A 405 -11.68 32.25 -13.41
C ASN A 405 -12.80 31.55 -12.66
N GLU A 406 -13.68 32.31 -12.03
CA GLU A 406 -14.88 31.78 -11.39
C GLU A 406 -15.89 31.28 -12.44
N VAL A 407 -16.56 30.17 -12.10
CA VAL A 407 -17.62 29.55 -12.91
C VAL A 407 -18.87 29.31 -12.05
N PRO A 408 -20.06 29.14 -12.65
CA PRO A 408 -21.28 28.88 -11.90
C PRO A 408 -21.13 27.64 -11.00
N VAL A 409 -21.60 27.75 -9.76
CA VAL A 409 -21.56 26.65 -8.79
C VAL A 409 -22.55 25.55 -9.21
N PRO A 410 -22.13 24.32 -9.44
CA PRO A 410 -23.02 23.20 -9.76
C PRO A 410 -23.98 22.88 -8.59
N PRO A 411 -25.21 22.40 -8.87
CA PRO A 411 -26.20 22.10 -7.81
C PRO A 411 -25.77 21.04 -6.80
N ASP A 412 -24.78 20.22 -7.16
CA ASP A 412 -24.27 19.12 -6.35
C ASP A 412 -22.85 19.35 -5.82
N ALA A 413 -22.36 20.58 -5.86
CA ALA A 413 -20.99 20.94 -5.44
C ALA A 413 -20.68 20.52 -3.98
N ASP A 414 -21.67 20.47 -3.10
CA ASP A 414 -21.49 20.08 -1.70
C ASP A 414 -21.48 18.56 -1.46
N LYS A 415 -21.96 17.74 -2.39
CA LYS A 415 -21.99 16.28 -2.22
C LYS A 415 -20.60 15.68 -2.04
N GLN A 416 -19.60 16.32 -2.63
CA GLN A 416 -18.19 15.93 -2.53
C GLN A 416 -17.49 16.37 -1.24
N ASN A 417 -18.13 17.23 -0.45
CA ASN A 417 -17.57 17.81 0.77
C ASN A 417 -18.04 17.11 2.05
N MET A 418 -18.88 16.08 1.97
CA MET A 418 -19.39 15.36 3.15
C MET A 418 -18.32 14.40 3.69
N PRO A 419 -17.99 14.46 5.00
CA PRO A 419 -17.16 13.45 5.64
C PRO A 419 -17.89 12.09 5.58
N GLY A 420 -17.35 11.12 4.87
CA GLY A 420 -17.91 9.77 4.77
C GLY A 420 -18.61 9.41 3.47
N GLY A 421 -18.47 10.17 2.40
CA GLY A 421 -18.88 9.75 1.05
C GLY A 421 -18.13 8.48 0.65
N LYS A 422 -18.86 7.40 0.45
CA LYS A 422 -18.31 6.15 -0.11
C LYS A 422 -17.76 6.46 -1.51
N TYR A 423 -16.45 6.29 -1.64
CA TYR A 423 -15.77 6.20 -2.92
C TYR A 423 -15.74 4.74 -3.38
#